data_bbad604905ad2ed8196588181d7b00c7
#
_entry.id   bbad604905ad2ed8196588181d7b00c7
#
_cell.length_a   1.000
_cell.length_b   1.000
_cell.length_c   1.000
_cell.angle_alpha   90.00
_cell.angle_beta   90.00
_cell.angle_gamma   90.00
#
_symmetry.space_group_name_H-M   'P 1'
#
loop_
_entity.id
_entity.type
_entity.pdbx_description
1 polymer ?
#
loop_
_entity_poly.entity_id
_entity_poly.type
_entity_poly.pdbx_seq_one_letter_code
_entity_poly.pdbx_strand_id
1 'polypeptide(L)'
;MKKRISIEECYVFIKFVSEHMTDNFKPDEIPDDFIAYTDLLREAANYLKIAMTGRLPEDRLVYHQNTVIKYLKILYGVMPKSSEGSKYSPADVVESSIMWLEDYFNKHDDTWCRR
;
A
#
# COMPACT_ATOMS: atom_id res chain seq x y z
N MET A 1 -19.35 6.93 12.00
CA MET A 1 -18.01 6.34 12.07
C MET A 1 -17.77 5.45 10.86
N LYS A 2 -16.69 5.69 10.15
CA LYS A 2 -16.37 4.87 8.97
C LYS A 2 -15.91 3.48 9.40
N LYS A 3 -16.46 2.48 8.73
CA LYS A 3 -16.03 1.12 8.94
C LYS A 3 -14.70 0.89 8.21
N ARG A 4 -13.75 0.25 8.89
CA ARG A 4 -12.48 -0.09 8.26
C ARG A 4 -12.71 -1.15 7.19
N ILE A 5 -12.14 -0.93 6.01
CA ILE A 5 -12.21 -1.90 4.91
C ILE A 5 -11.33 -3.10 5.28
N SER A 6 -11.73 -4.30 4.88
CA SER A 6 -10.98 -5.52 5.23
C SER A 6 -9.56 -5.45 4.70
N ILE A 7 -8.65 -6.11 5.42
CA ILE A 7 -7.23 -6.12 5.04
C ILE A 7 -7.04 -6.84 3.69
N GLU A 8 -7.85 -7.84 3.40
CA GLU A 8 -7.80 -8.56 2.12
C GLU A 8 -8.14 -7.65 0.96
N GLU A 9 -9.18 -6.84 1.10
CA GLU A 9 -9.56 -5.89 0.06
C GLU A 9 -8.49 -4.82 -0.11
N CYS A 10 -7.90 -4.36 0.99
CA CYS A 10 -6.80 -3.40 0.94
C CYS A 10 -5.61 -3.99 0.18
N TYR A 11 -5.25 -5.23 0.49
CA TYR A 11 -4.14 -5.90 -0.18
C TYR A 11 -4.38 -5.99 -1.68
N VAL A 12 -5.57 -6.46 -2.08
CA VAL A 12 -5.90 -6.63 -3.50
C VAL A 12 -5.85 -5.29 -4.22
N PHE A 13 -6.40 -4.25 -3.62
CA PHE A 13 -6.43 -2.93 -4.23
C PHE A 13 -5.02 -2.35 -4.38
N ILE A 14 -4.23 -2.38 -3.33
CA ILE A 14 -2.87 -1.82 -3.37
C ILE A 14 -2.01 -2.59 -4.36
N LYS A 15 -2.13 -3.90 -4.37
CA LYS A 15 -1.40 -4.74 -5.32
C LYS A 15 -1.80 -4.40 -6.76
N PHE A 16 -3.11 -4.28 -7.02
CA PHE A 16 -3.61 -3.93 -8.34
C PHE A 16 -3.05 -2.59 -8.80
N VAL A 17 -3.08 -1.57 -7.93
CA VAL A 17 -2.57 -0.25 -8.29
C VAL A 17 -1.07 -0.33 -8.59
N SER A 18 -0.31 -1.08 -7.79
CA SER A 18 1.13 -1.20 -8.01
C SER A 18 1.47 -1.85 -9.35
N GLU A 19 0.62 -2.79 -9.79
CA GLU A 19 0.85 -3.51 -11.04
C GLU A 19 0.41 -2.70 -12.27
N HIS A 20 -0.54 -1.79 -12.12
CA HIS A 20 -1.13 -1.06 -13.25
C HIS A 20 -0.84 0.43 -13.25
N MET A 21 -0.02 0.90 -12.32
CA MET A 21 0.24 2.33 -12.16
C MET A 21 0.88 2.98 -13.39
N THR A 22 1.61 2.20 -14.18
CA THR A 22 2.33 2.71 -15.34
C THR A 22 1.69 2.30 -16.67
N ASP A 23 0.49 1.71 -16.65
CA ASP A 23 -0.13 1.18 -17.87
C ASP A 23 -0.41 2.23 -18.93
N ASN A 24 -0.60 3.49 -18.52
CA ASN A 24 -0.89 4.58 -19.44
C ASN A 24 0.36 5.19 -20.05
N PHE A 25 1.54 4.71 -19.69
CA PHE A 25 2.81 5.21 -20.21
C PHE A 25 3.43 4.19 -21.15
N LYS A 26 4.16 4.68 -22.16
CA LYS A 26 5.02 3.80 -22.94
C LYS A 26 6.23 3.43 -22.08
N PRO A 27 6.81 2.22 -22.28
CA PRO A 27 7.91 1.78 -21.43
C PRO A 27 9.08 2.75 -21.32
N ASP A 28 9.38 3.48 -22.41
CA ASP A 28 10.48 4.45 -22.44
C ASP A 28 10.08 5.84 -21.91
N GLU A 29 8.81 6.04 -21.61
CA GLU A 29 8.29 7.33 -21.15
C GLU A 29 7.91 7.31 -19.66
N ILE A 30 8.13 6.19 -18.96
CA ILE A 30 7.78 6.09 -17.54
C ILE A 30 8.72 6.96 -16.72
N PRO A 31 8.19 7.94 -15.96
CA PRO A 31 9.05 8.77 -15.10
C PRO A 31 9.76 7.90 -14.04
N ASP A 32 10.98 8.24 -13.72
CA ASP A 32 11.75 7.51 -12.71
C ASP A 32 11.03 7.49 -11.36
N ASP A 33 10.35 8.57 -11.00
CA ASP A 33 9.60 8.64 -9.76
C ASP A 33 8.51 7.57 -9.68
N PHE A 34 7.90 7.23 -10.81
CA PHE A 34 6.84 6.24 -10.85
C PHE A 34 7.36 4.83 -10.57
N ILE A 35 8.62 4.57 -10.96
CA ILE A 35 9.24 3.28 -10.66
C ILE A 35 9.38 3.13 -9.14
N ALA A 36 9.85 4.17 -8.47
CA ALA A 36 9.97 4.15 -7.02
C ALA A 36 8.60 4.04 -6.34
N TYR A 37 7.60 4.75 -6.86
CA TYR A 37 6.23 4.68 -6.32
C TYR A 37 5.64 3.28 -6.47
N THR A 38 5.89 2.66 -7.61
CA THR A 38 5.43 1.28 -7.85
C THR A 38 6.06 0.33 -6.84
N ASP A 39 7.36 0.47 -6.60
CA ASP A 39 8.05 -0.37 -5.62
C ASP A 39 7.52 -0.15 -4.22
N LEU A 40 7.26 1.10 -3.84
CA LEU A 40 6.70 1.41 -2.53
C LEU A 40 5.31 0.81 -2.35
N LEU A 41 4.47 0.87 -3.37
CA LEU A 41 3.15 0.27 -3.32
C LEU A 41 3.22 -1.25 -3.25
N ARG A 42 4.15 -1.85 -4.00
CA ARG A 42 4.34 -3.29 -3.95
C ARG A 42 4.76 -3.74 -2.55
N GLU A 43 5.65 -2.98 -1.92
CA GLU A 43 6.05 -3.31 -0.54
C GLU A 43 4.92 -3.09 0.45
N ALA A 44 4.08 -2.05 0.24
CA ALA A 44 2.90 -1.87 1.07
C ALA A 44 1.98 -3.08 0.98
N ALA A 45 1.78 -3.62 -0.23
CA ALA A 45 0.98 -4.84 -0.40
C ALA A 45 1.64 -6.03 0.31
N ASN A 46 2.96 -6.15 0.22
CA ASN A 46 3.67 -7.22 0.92
C ASN A 46 3.52 -7.10 2.44
N TYR A 47 3.59 -5.88 2.98
CA TYR A 47 3.35 -5.68 4.42
C TYR A 47 1.94 -6.06 4.82
N LEU A 48 0.95 -5.73 3.98
CA LEU A 48 -0.43 -6.14 4.25
C LEU A 48 -0.55 -7.66 4.25
N LYS A 49 0.14 -8.33 3.32
CA LYS A 49 0.14 -9.78 3.27
C LYS A 49 0.80 -10.38 4.51
N ILE A 50 1.89 -9.79 4.97
CA ILE A 50 2.53 -10.22 6.22
C ILE A 50 1.54 -10.08 7.39
N ALA A 51 0.82 -8.97 7.45
CA ALA A 51 -0.15 -8.74 8.52
C ALA A 51 -1.29 -9.76 8.48
N MET A 52 -1.67 -10.22 7.27
CA MET A 52 -2.71 -11.24 7.12
C MET A 52 -2.24 -12.64 7.48
N THR A 53 -1.03 -13.00 7.06
CA THR A 53 -0.56 -14.38 7.12
C THR A 53 0.44 -14.64 8.24
N GLY A 54 1.07 -13.60 8.77
CA GLY A 54 2.14 -13.74 9.75
C GLY A 54 3.44 -14.26 9.19
N ARG A 55 3.56 -14.35 7.86
CA ARG A 55 4.75 -14.88 7.21
C ARG A 55 5.50 -13.79 6.47
N LEU A 56 6.83 -13.86 6.55
CA LEU A 56 7.67 -12.96 5.76
C LEU A 56 7.56 -13.33 4.28
N PRO A 57 7.54 -12.33 3.39
CA PRO A 57 7.50 -12.61 1.96
C PRO A 57 8.84 -13.18 1.50
N GLU A 58 8.81 -13.88 0.36
CA GLU A 58 10.03 -14.36 -0.26
C GLU A 58 10.90 -13.21 -0.77
N ASP A 59 10.23 -12.14 -1.22
CA ASP A 59 10.93 -10.96 -1.71
C ASP A 59 11.52 -10.18 -0.55
N ARG A 60 12.71 -9.65 -0.77
CA ARG A 60 13.36 -8.81 0.22
C ARG A 60 12.66 -7.46 0.29
N LEU A 61 12.32 -7.04 1.50
CA LEU A 61 11.76 -5.71 1.72
C LEU A 61 12.89 -4.70 1.84
N VAL A 62 12.84 -3.68 1.03
CA VAL A 62 13.91 -2.68 0.92
C VAL A 62 13.58 -1.43 1.71
N TYR A 63 12.30 -1.04 1.74
CA TYR A 63 11.90 0.20 2.38
C TYR A 63 11.49 -0.03 3.82
N HIS A 64 11.89 0.89 4.69
CA HIS A 64 11.48 0.86 6.08
C HIS A 64 9.96 1.09 6.16
N GLN A 65 9.34 0.49 7.17
CA GLN A 65 7.89 0.60 7.36
C GLN A 65 7.41 2.05 7.43
N ASN A 66 8.19 2.94 8.06
CA ASN A 66 7.82 4.35 8.16
C ASN A 66 7.79 5.03 6.79
N THR A 67 8.68 4.64 5.89
CA THR A 67 8.71 5.16 4.52
C THR A 67 7.46 4.74 3.75
N VAL A 68 7.07 3.49 3.91
CA VAL A 68 5.89 2.96 3.25
C VAL A 68 4.62 3.67 3.74
N ILE A 69 4.49 3.85 5.05
CA ILE A 69 3.33 4.55 5.62
C ILE A 69 3.30 6.01 5.18
N LYS A 70 4.46 6.67 5.19
CA LYS A 70 4.55 8.06 4.74
C LYS A 70 4.07 8.20 3.30
N TYR A 71 4.51 7.29 2.43
CA TYR A 71 4.08 7.34 1.04
C TYR A 71 2.58 7.10 0.90
N LEU A 72 2.02 6.15 1.66
CA LEU A 72 0.59 5.91 1.62
C LEU A 72 -0.20 7.13 2.08
N LYS A 73 0.30 7.88 3.05
CA LYS A 73 -0.35 9.13 3.49
C LYS A 73 -0.33 10.20 2.39
N ILE A 74 0.78 10.29 1.66
CA ILE A 74 0.87 11.19 0.51
C ILE A 74 -0.13 10.76 -0.57
N LEU A 75 -0.17 9.48 -0.85
CA LEU A 75 -1.10 8.93 -1.84
C LEU A 75 -2.56 9.19 -1.44
N TYR A 76 -2.89 9.03 -0.16
CA TYR A 76 -4.22 9.33 0.34
C TYR A 76 -4.64 10.77 0.01
N GLY A 77 -3.70 11.70 0.13
CA GLY A 77 -3.97 13.11 -0.13
C GLY A 77 -4.34 13.42 -1.57
N VAL A 78 -3.93 12.57 -2.53
CA VAL A 78 -4.20 12.80 -3.96
C VAL A 78 -5.23 11.84 -4.53
N MET A 79 -5.67 10.84 -3.76
CA MET A 79 -6.65 9.87 -4.25
C MET A 79 -8.06 10.45 -4.24
N PRO A 80 -8.93 10.02 -5.17
CA PRO A 80 -10.33 10.43 -5.14
C PRO A 80 -11.02 10.03 -3.84
N LYS A 81 -11.76 10.97 -3.27
CA LYS A 81 -12.42 10.77 -1.98
C LYS A 81 -13.90 10.50 -2.10
N SER A 82 -14.41 10.45 -3.34
CA SER A 82 -15.79 10.07 -3.60
C SER A 82 -15.81 8.98 -4.64
N SER A 83 -16.85 8.15 -4.60
CA SER A 83 -16.95 7.00 -5.48
C SER A 83 -18.42 6.76 -5.78
N GLU A 84 -18.85 7.16 -6.99
CA GLU A 84 -20.22 6.97 -7.38
C GLU A 84 -20.53 5.49 -7.55
N GLY A 85 -21.63 5.06 -6.93
CA GLY A 85 -22.08 3.68 -7.04
C GLY A 85 -21.30 2.66 -6.25
N SER A 86 -20.30 3.09 -5.47
CA SER A 86 -19.51 2.19 -4.64
C SER A 86 -19.70 2.49 -3.16
N LYS A 87 -19.45 1.49 -2.33
CA LYS A 87 -19.58 1.64 -0.87
C LYS A 87 -18.51 2.53 -0.29
N TYR A 88 -17.37 2.65 -0.94
CA TYR A 88 -16.24 3.42 -0.44
C TYR A 88 -15.42 3.95 -1.62
N SER A 89 -14.66 5.01 -1.36
CA SER A 89 -13.78 5.61 -2.37
C SER A 89 -12.41 4.93 -2.35
N PRO A 90 -11.62 5.11 -3.42
CA PRO A 90 -10.22 4.65 -3.39
C PRO A 90 -9.44 5.21 -2.21
N ALA A 91 -9.70 6.45 -1.80
CA ALA A 91 -9.04 7.03 -0.64
C ALA A 91 -9.38 6.28 0.64
N ASP A 92 -10.62 5.78 0.77
CA ASP A 92 -11.01 4.98 1.93
C ASP A 92 -10.19 3.69 2.02
N VAL A 93 -9.88 3.08 0.90
CA VAL A 93 -9.06 1.86 0.87
C VAL A 93 -7.63 2.18 1.33
N VAL A 94 -7.06 3.28 0.84
CA VAL A 94 -5.73 3.69 1.25
C VAL A 94 -5.69 4.03 2.74
N GLU A 95 -6.70 4.75 3.24
CA GLU A 95 -6.80 5.08 4.66
C GLU A 95 -6.85 3.81 5.51
N SER A 96 -7.69 2.85 5.13
CA SER A 96 -7.79 1.58 5.85
C SER A 96 -6.48 0.81 5.81
N SER A 97 -5.78 0.85 4.68
CA SER A 97 -4.47 0.20 4.55
C SER A 97 -3.47 0.80 5.54
N ILE A 98 -3.44 2.12 5.65
CA ILE A 98 -2.58 2.81 6.62
C ILE A 98 -2.91 2.33 8.04
N MET A 99 -4.20 2.28 8.37
CA MET A 99 -4.64 1.86 9.71
C MET A 99 -4.23 0.42 10.02
N TRP A 100 -4.40 -0.49 9.05
CA TRP A 100 -3.99 -1.88 9.24
C TRP A 100 -2.48 -2.01 9.44
N LEU A 101 -1.69 -1.26 8.67
CA LEU A 101 -0.24 -1.33 8.78
C LEU A 101 0.25 -0.70 10.07
N GLU A 102 -0.33 0.43 10.48
CA GLU A 102 0.05 1.05 11.75
C GLU A 102 -0.25 0.14 12.93
N ASP A 103 -1.42 -0.50 12.91
CA ASP A 103 -1.78 -1.47 13.96
C ASP A 103 -0.78 -2.62 14.01
N TYR A 104 -0.42 -3.15 12.84
CA TYR A 104 0.52 -4.26 12.77
C TYR A 104 1.91 -3.85 13.28
N PHE A 105 2.40 -2.71 12.84
CA PHE A 105 3.73 -2.24 13.22
C PHE A 105 3.82 -1.90 14.70
N ASN A 106 2.72 -1.45 15.30
CA ASN A 106 2.68 -1.18 16.73
C ASN A 106 2.77 -2.45 17.57
N LYS A 107 2.29 -3.57 17.03
CA LYS A 107 2.33 -4.86 17.72
C LYS A 107 3.60 -5.64 17.47
N HIS A 108 4.32 -5.32 16.41
CA HIS A 108 5.49 -6.10 15.98
C HIS A 108 6.65 -5.16 15.69
N ASP A 109 7.84 -5.55 16.13
CA ASP A 109 9.04 -4.83 15.78
C ASP A 109 9.34 -4.99 14.29
N ASP A 110 10.02 -4.00 13.74
CA ASP A 110 10.44 -4.01 12.34
C ASP A 110 11.81 -4.67 12.15
N THR A 111 12.18 -5.60 13.05
CA THR A 111 13.49 -6.24 13.02
C THR A 111 13.77 -6.94 11.70
N TRP A 112 12.74 -7.47 11.07
CA TRP A 112 12.88 -8.13 9.77
C TRP A 112 13.12 -7.14 8.62
N CYS A 113 12.98 -5.86 8.88
CA CYS A 113 13.22 -4.78 7.93
C CYS A 113 14.62 -4.19 8.07
N ARG A 114 15.31 -4.48 9.15
CA ARG A 114 16.59 -3.86 9.47
C ARG A 114 17.79 -4.60 8.91
N ARG A 115 17.59 -5.67 8.24
CA ARG A 115 18.68 -6.53 7.76
C ARG A 115 19.20 -6.15 6.41
#